data_642c7130c7ea3ee8a386a9b6f3c2b2e8
#
_entry.id   642c7130c7ea3ee8a386a9b6f3c2b2e8
#
_cell.length_a   1.000
_cell.length_b   1.000
_cell.length_c   1.000
_cell.angle_alpha   90.00
_cell.angle_beta   90.00
_cell.angle_gamma   90.00
#
_symmetry.space_group_name_H-M   'P 1'
#
loop_
_entity.id
_entity.type
_entity.pdbx_description
1 polymer ?
#
loop_
_entity_poly.entity_id
_entity_poly.type
_entity_poly.pdbx_seq_one_letter_code
_entity_poly.pdbx_strand_id
1 'polypeptide(L)'
;MHKPQFDGTPTTEEYRAYLALLLRDTFIGRAENLPLARATDRILAQDVLARLDVPSFDNSQMDGYALTAEGASRENRIFTVGREIPAGRPLQRSRASDDLTYPIMTGAPIPKGYVAVVPVEHSERIEYPDLPESFGRPSEKIRLPKAPKGQFIRRRGEDVVAGQIMARSGERVTPALLGTLAAQGYTRVTVACGPRVLVCTGGDEIRPTLTEDGDDTATELAYGQIYDANGPMLTSMLVEDGAVVRRISIGDDPELLIEHLREEYETFAPDIIITSGGISHGKYEVVRNAIAMAPSLGLPIPLSWFGHVSQQPGGPQGVNVLDFNGHRLPMISFPGNPVSTLISYVLMLRPYLRAGGPYGTPHEVASRMATLENAPRGVLVIDKPLTAPANKRQFLRGNLAMVESKPGTYQVELYPDILPGSHLLHHAATADVLIELAPGTTYTGGEAVRYHRIRLTDN
;
A
#
# COMPACT_ATOMS: atom_id res chain seq x y z
N MET A 1 6.37 9.09 27.03
CA MET A 1 5.87 7.71 26.78
C MET A 1 5.40 7.12 28.10
N HIS A 2 4.19 6.58 28.11
CA HIS A 2 3.70 5.89 29.28
C HIS A 2 3.96 4.39 29.11
N LYS A 3 4.43 3.75 30.19
CA LYS A 3 4.50 2.28 30.26
C LYS A 3 3.09 1.74 29.95
N PRO A 4 2.95 0.63 29.16
CA PRO A 4 1.63 0.08 28.91
C PRO A 4 0.96 -0.25 30.24
N GLN A 5 -0.20 0.37 30.47
CA GLN A 5 -1.05 0.06 31.60
C GLN A 5 -2.23 -0.77 31.05
N PHE A 6 -2.07 -2.07 31.11
CA PHE A 6 -3.15 -2.99 30.79
C PHE A 6 -3.82 -3.45 32.09
N ASP A 7 -5.15 -3.43 32.15
CA ASP A 7 -5.90 -4.04 33.24
C ASP A 7 -5.89 -5.57 33.08
N GLY A 8 -4.79 -6.20 33.52
CA GLY A 8 -4.58 -7.63 33.36
C GLY A 8 -3.83 -8.01 32.08
N THR A 9 -4.18 -9.16 31.49
CA THR A 9 -3.62 -9.64 30.23
C THR A 9 -4.30 -8.93 29.06
N PRO A 10 -3.57 -8.12 28.25
CA PRO A 10 -4.19 -7.37 27.16
C PRO A 10 -4.77 -8.30 26.09
N THR A 11 -5.82 -7.86 25.45
CA THR A 11 -6.34 -8.43 24.22
C THR A 11 -5.38 -8.16 23.05
N THR A 12 -5.57 -8.87 21.95
CA THR A 12 -4.82 -8.64 20.70
C THR A 12 -5.00 -7.20 20.20
N GLU A 13 -6.21 -6.66 20.31
CA GLU A 13 -6.56 -5.31 19.89
C GLU A 13 -5.89 -4.23 20.76
N GLU A 14 -5.94 -4.37 22.07
CA GLU A 14 -5.31 -3.43 23.00
C GLU A 14 -3.80 -3.36 22.82
N TYR A 15 -3.15 -4.52 22.68
CA TYR A 15 -1.72 -4.57 22.47
C TYR A 15 -1.31 -3.96 21.13
N ARG A 16 -2.05 -4.26 20.06
CA ARG A 16 -1.84 -3.69 18.73
C ARG A 16 -2.04 -2.18 18.72
N ALA A 17 -3.11 -1.67 19.34
CA ALA A 17 -3.36 -0.23 19.45
C ALA A 17 -2.22 0.46 20.19
N TYR A 18 -1.71 -0.15 21.26
CA TYR A 18 -0.55 0.35 21.98
C TYR A 18 0.70 0.40 21.10
N LEU A 19 1.01 -0.67 20.36
CA LEU A 19 2.15 -0.68 19.43
C LEU A 19 2.05 0.41 18.38
N ALA A 20 0.86 0.65 17.82
CA ALA A 20 0.65 1.69 16.83
C ALA A 20 0.96 3.10 17.38
N LEU A 21 0.51 3.37 18.60
CA LEU A 21 0.80 4.64 19.27
C LEU A 21 2.30 4.78 19.56
N LEU A 22 2.94 3.72 20.04
CA LEU A 22 4.38 3.72 20.30
C LEU A 22 5.19 3.98 19.03
N LEU A 23 4.90 3.25 17.96
CA LEU A 23 5.61 3.40 16.69
C LEU A 23 5.41 4.78 16.08
N ARG A 24 4.21 5.36 16.17
CA ARG A 24 3.94 6.73 15.75
C ARG A 24 4.83 7.74 16.47
N ASP A 25 5.03 7.56 17.78
CA ASP A 25 5.76 8.51 18.63
C ASP A 25 7.29 8.31 18.57
N THR A 26 7.77 7.18 18.05
CA THR A 26 9.19 6.85 17.99
C THR A 26 9.76 6.86 16.57
N PHE A 27 8.95 6.65 15.57
CA PHE A 27 9.42 6.56 14.19
C PHE A 27 9.45 7.94 13.51
N ILE A 28 10.63 8.34 13.04
CA ILE A 28 10.83 9.57 12.27
C ILE A 28 10.80 9.19 10.80
N GLY A 29 9.70 9.57 10.12
CA GLY A 29 9.54 9.29 8.70
C GLY A 29 10.64 9.92 7.85
N ARG A 30 11.27 9.13 7.01
CA ARG A 30 12.21 9.56 5.98
C ARG A 30 11.54 9.57 4.62
N ALA A 31 11.90 10.54 3.79
CA ALA A 31 11.38 10.65 2.43
C ALA A 31 12.52 10.60 1.42
N GLU A 32 12.23 10.03 0.27
CA GLU A 32 13.12 10.01 -0.87
C GLU A 32 12.42 10.55 -2.11
N ASN A 33 13.21 11.12 -3.02
CA ASN A 33 12.68 11.63 -4.28
C ASN A 33 12.94 10.59 -5.37
N LEU A 34 11.90 9.86 -5.79
CA LEU A 34 12.01 8.80 -6.78
C LEU A 34 11.63 9.28 -8.19
N PRO A 35 12.25 8.70 -9.24
CA PRO A 35 11.70 8.78 -10.58
C PRO A 35 10.26 8.25 -10.59
N LEU A 36 9.37 8.93 -11.34
CA LEU A 36 7.95 8.59 -11.38
C LEU A 36 7.71 7.11 -11.74
N ALA A 37 8.51 6.55 -12.64
CA ALA A 37 8.43 5.14 -13.04
C ALA A 37 8.69 4.13 -11.90
N ARG A 38 9.27 4.57 -10.77
CA ARG A 38 9.54 3.73 -9.60
C ARG A 38 8.60 4.03 -8.42
N ALA A 39 7.62 4.90 -8.62
CA ALA A 39 6.76 5.41 -7.55
C ALA A 39 5.49 4.57 -7.33
N THR A 40 5.15 3.65 -8.22
CA THR A 40 3.97 2.78 -8.08
C THR A 40 3.99 2.06 -6.73
N ASP A 41 2.84 2.02 -6.08
CA ASP A 41 2.60 1.43 -4.76
C ASP A 41 3.36 2.08 -3.58
N ARG A 42 4.18 3.11 -3.84
CA ARG A 42 4.81 3.88 -2.78
C ARG A 42 3.81 4.85 -2.14
N ILE A 43 4.10 5.25 -0.91
CA ILE A 43 3.29 6.22 -0.15
C ILE A 43 3.86 7.62 -0.38
N LEU A 44 3.01 8.60 -0.68
CA LEU A 44 3.42 10.00 -0.79
C LEU A 44 3.88 10.56 0.57
N ALA A 45 5.02 11.22 0.59
CA ALA A 45 5.55 11.87 1.79
C ALA A 45 5.09 13.33 1.93
N GLN A 46 4.48 13.90 0.90
CA GLN A 46 3.98 15.27 0.86
C GLN A 46 2.79 15.40 -0.08
N ASP A 47 1.99 16.44 0.12
CA ASP A 47 0.91 16.77 -0.81
C ASP A 47 1.45 17.09 -2.20
N VAL A 48 0.73 16.69 -3.24
CA VAL A 48 1.08 16.94 -4.64
C VAL A 48 0.05 17.87 -5.25
N LEU A 49 0.52 19.00 -5.76
CA LEU A 49 -0.32 20.03 -6.35
C LEU A 49 -0.34 19.90 -7.88
N ALA A 50 -1.44 20.28 -8.49
CA ALA A 50 -1.51 20.42 -9.94
C ALA A 50 -0.61 21.58 -10.41
N ARG A 51 0.25 21.31 -11.40
CA ARG A 51 1.12 22.32 -12.02
C ARG A 51 0.43 23.05 -13.17
N LEU A 52 -0.50 22.35 -13.82
CA LEU A 52 -1.20 22.81 -15.02
C LEU A 52 -2.69 22.53 -14.86
N ASP A 53 -3.50 23.33 -15.54
CA ASP A 53 -4.90 22.99 -15.79
C ASP A 53 -4.97 21.75 -16.68
N VAL A 54 -5.90 20.86 -16.45
CA VAL A 54 -6.18 19.70 -17.33
C VAL A 54 -7.64 19.74 -17.75
N PRO A 55 -7.89 19.79 -19.06
CA PRO A 55 -6.95 20.08 -20.13
C PRO A 55 -6.39 21.51 -20.02
N SER A 56 -5.20 21.74 -20.60
CA SER A 56 -4.50 23.04 -20.52
C SER A 56 -5.10 24.14 -21.40
N PHE A 57 -6.02 23.77 -22.28
CA PHE A 57 -6.78 24.67 -23.19
C PHE A 57 -8.11 24.04 -23.56
N ASP A 58 -9.09 24.86 -24.01
CA ASP A 58 -10.33 24.37 -24.57
C ASP A 58 -10.05 23.57 -25.83
N ASN A 59 -10.52 22.31 -25.89
CA ASN A 59 -10.25 21.41 -27.03
C ASN A 59 -11.51 20.67 -27.47
N SER A 60 -11.45 20.13 -28.70
CA SER A 60 -12.56 19.35 -29.24
C SER A 60 -12.65 17.97 -28.61
N GLN A 61 -13.88 17.54 -28.28
CA GLN A 61 -14.18 16.17 -27.86
C GLN A 61 -14.32 15.20 -29.03
N MET A 62 -14.62 15.71 -30.23
CA MET A 62 -14.94 14.93 -31.41
C MET A 62 -14.16 15.41 -32.61
N ASP A 63 -13.99 14.55 -33.60
CA ASP A 63 -13.63 14.96 -34.93
C ASP A 63 -14.87 15.61 -35.57
N GLY A 64 -14.71 16.82 -36.10
CA GLY A 64 -15.87 17.56 -36.56
C GLY A 64 -15.54 18.92 -37.13
N TYR A 65 -16.48 19.84 -37.02
CA TYR A 65 -16.42 21.18 -37.56
C TYR A 65 -16.70 22.23 -36.50
N ALA A 66 -15.78 23.16 -36.31
CA ALA A 66 -15.88 24.23 -35.32
C ALA A 66 -16.81 25.34 -35.84
N LEU A 67 -17.71 25.85 -34.98
CA LEU A 67 -18.69 26.89 -35.29
C LEU A 67 -18.57 28.09 -34.35
N THR A 68 -18.73 29.30 -34.91
CA THR A 68 -18.96 30.54 -34.13
C THR A 68 -20.35 30.53 -33.49
N ALA A 69 -20.63 31.46 -32.57
CA ALA A 69 -21.95 31.56 -31.94
C ALA A 69 -23.06 31.80 -32.92
N GLU A 70 -22.88 32.68 -33.87
CA GLU A 70 -23.85 32.97 -34.92
C GLU A 70 -23.96 31.79 -35.91
N GLY A 71 -22.83 31.19 -36.32
CA GLY A 71 -22.80 30.00 -37.17
C GLY A 71 -23.57 28.83 -36.56
N ALA A 72 -23.46 28.63 -35.26
CA ALA A 72 -24.11 27.54 -34.52
C ALA A 72 -25.60 27.77 -34.25
N SER A 73 -26.10 29.01 -34.40
CA SER A 73 -27.48 29.36 -34.05
C SER A 73 -28.51 28.92 -35.08
N ARG A 74 -28.11 28.67 -36.31
CA ARG A 74 -29.02 28.43 -37.45
C ARG A 74 -28.99 26.99 -37.93
N GLU A 75 -30.15 26.44 -38.20
CA GLU A 75 -30.33 25.09 -38.73
C GLU A 75 -29.90 25.01 -40.21
N ASN A 76 -29.25 23.91 -40.57
CA ASN A 76 -28.88 23.54 -41.94
C ASN A 76 -28.12 24.63 -42.72
N ARG A 77 -27.28 25.39 -42.05
CA ARG A 77 -26.45 26.46 -42.66
C ARG A 77 -25.31 25.86 -43.47
N ILE A 78 -25.00 26.51 -44.60
CA ILE A 78 -23.88 26.15 -45.46
C ILE A 78 -22.68 27.00 -45.11
N PHE A 79 -21.53 26.34 -44.88
CA PHE A 79 -20.25 26.97 -44.54
C PHE A 79 -19.18 26.71 -45.60
N THR A 80 -18.28 27.65 -45.77
CA THR A 80 -17.06 27.41 -46.47
C THR A 80 -16.09 26.67 -45.52
N VAL A 81 -15.44 25.63 -46.02
CA VAL A 81 -14.51 24.82 -45.23
C VAL A 81 -13.12 25.49 -45.26
N GLY A 82 -12.61 25.81 -44.10
CA GLY A 82 -11.25 26.33 -43.89
C GLY A 82 -10.22 25.22 -43.77
N ARG A 83 -9.02 25.61 -43.36
CA ARG A 83 -7.90 24.67 -43.15
C ARG A 83 -8.14 23.82 -41.92
N GLU A 84 -7.84 22.55 -42.02
CA GLU A 84 -7.92 21.61 -40.90
C GLU A 84 -7.07 22.01 -39.70
N ILE A 85 -7.58 21.79 -38.48
CA ILE A 85 -6.94 22.04 -37.21
C ILE A 85 -6.58 20.70 -36.57
N PRO A 86 -5.35 20.20 -36.74
CA PRO A 86 -4.91 18.95 -36.14
C PRO A 86 -4.53 19.15 -34.67
N ALA A 87 -4.62 18.07 -33.88
CA ALA A 87 -4.07 18.06 -32.53
C ALA A 87 -2.54 18.23 -32.54
N GLY A 88 -2.00 18.84 -31.48
CA GLY A 88 -0.53 18.96 -31.28
C GLY A 88 0.17 19.99 -32.15
N ARG A 89 -0.54 20.80 -32.91
CA ARG A 89 0.03 21.93 -33.68
C ARG A 89 -0.46 23.25 -33.13
N PRO A 90 0.42 24.32 -33.15
CA PRO A 90 -0.02 25.63 -32.72
C PRO A 90 -1.10 26.15 -33.68
N LEU A 91 -2.13 26.76 -33.08
CA LEU A 91 -3.18 27.43 -33.83
C LEU A 91 -2.61 28.50 -34.73
N GLN A 92 -2.72 28.32 -36.02
CA GLN A 92 -2.47 29.43 -36.96
C GLN A 92 -3.56 30.50 -36.71
N ARG A 93 -3.21 31.79 -36.87
CA ARG A 93 -4.16 32.89 -36.71
C ARG A 93 -5.37 32.64 -37.62
N SER A 94 -6.45 32.17 -37.06
CA SER A 94 -7.75 32.03 -37.74
C SER A 94 -8.55 33.29 -37.49
N ARG A 95 -9.16 33.83 -38.55
CA ARG A 95 -10.11 34.91 -38.42
C ARG A 95 -11.51 34.27 -38.26
N ALA A 96 -12.15 34.54 -37.13
CA ALA A 96 -13.51 34.07 -36.94
C ALA A 96 -14.47 34.70 -37.98
N SER A 97 -15.26 33.87 -38.63
CA SER A 97 -16.29 34.29 -39.57
C SER A 97 -17.47 33.35 -39.45
N ASP A 98 -18.67 33.90 -39.53
CA ASP A 98 -19.90 33.14 -39.36
C ASP A 98 -20.24 32.24 -40.57
N ASP A 99 -19.58 32.48 -41.72
CA ASP A 99 -19.74 31.64 -42.93
C ASP A 99 -18.55 30.67 -43.12
N LEU A 100 -17.64 30.61 -42.15
CA LEU A 100 -16.44 29.79 -42.22
C LEU A 100 -16.43 28.78 -41.08
N THR A 101 -16.19 27.52 -41.41
CA THR A 101 -15.96 26.46 -40.45
C THR A 101 -14.57 25.86 -40.63
N TYR A 102 -14.00 25.32 -39.58
CA TYR A 102 -12.73 24.60 -39.63
C TYR A 102 -12.92 23.14 -39.24
N PRO A 103 -12.50 22.19 -40.10
CA PRO A 103 -12.35 20.81 -39.67
C PRO A 103 -11.39 20.76 -38.45
N ILE A 104 -11.81 20.10 -37.40
CA ILE A 104 -11.08 20.03 -36.15
C ILE A 104 -11.02 18.60 -35.68
N MET A 105 -9.80 18.16 -35.29
CA MET A 105 -9.60 16.82 -34.72
C MET A 105 -9.87 16.79 -33.23
N THR A 106 -10.20 15.62 -32.72
CA THR A 106 -10.29 15.34 -31.29
C THR A 106 -9.00 15.76 -30.58
N GLY A 107 -9.12 16.49 -29.48
CA GLY A 107 -8.01 17.02 -28.71
C GLY A 107 -7.34 18.28 -29.31
N ALA A 108 -7.75 18.73 -30.51
CA ALA A 108 -7.24 19.96 -31.08
C ALA A 108 -7.80 21.20 -30.38
N PRO A 109 -7.02 22.29 -30.26
CA PRO A 109 -7.47 23.50 -29.58
C PRO A 109 -8.60 24.20 -30.34
N ILE A 110 -9.63 24.65 -29.61
CA ILE A 110 -10.73 25.40 -30.18
C ILE A 110 -10.23 26.79 -30.64
N PRO A 111 -10.47 27.19 -31.90
CA PRO A 111 -10.07 28.50 -32.38
C PRO A 111 -10.77 29.65 -31.64
N LYS A 112 -10.12 30.77 -31.49
CA LYS A 112 -10.70 31.94 -30.86
C LYS A 112 -11.93 32.41 -31.59
N GLY A 113 -13.06 32.56 -30.88
CA GLY A 113 -14.36 32.98 -31.43
C GLY A 113 -15.27 31.82 -31.86
N TYR A 114 -14.78 30.59 -31.78
CA TYR A 114 -15.59 29.37 -32.00
C TYR A 114 -16.09 28.83 -30.66
N VAL A 115 -17.34 28.33 -30.64
CA VAL A 115 -18.06 28.02 -29.39
C VAL A 115 -18.70 26.64 -29.36
N ALA A 116 -18.70 25.92 -30.48
CA ALA A 116 -19.26 24.58 -30.57
C ALA A 116 -18.52 23.77 -31.64
N VAL A 117 -18.62 22.45 -31.54
CA VAL A 117 -18.18 21.51 -32.58
C VAL A 117 -19.36 20.65 -33.00
N VAL A 118 -19.54 20.47 -34.30
CA VAL A 118 -20.48 19.52 -34.89
C VAL A 118 -19.69 18.30 -35.35
N PRO A 119 -20.02 17.07 -34.90
CA PRO A 119 -19.33 15.84 -35.33
C PRO A 119 -19.40 15.68 -36.86
N VAL A 120 -18.36 15.05 -37.42
CA VAL A 120 -18.27 14.81 -38.87
C VAL A 120 -19.46 13.99 -39.37
N GLU A 121 -20.00 13.09 -38.57
CA GLU A 121 -21.17 12.24 -38.90
C GLU A 121 -22.47 13.03 -39.07
N HIS A 122 -22.55 14.23 -38.53
CA HIS A 122 -23.72 15.12 -38.65
C HIS A 122 -23.56 16.17 -39.74
N SER A 123 -22.53 16.04 -40.57
CA SER A 123 -22.23 16.97 -41.66
C SER A 123 -22.66 16.41 -43.03
N GLU A 124 -23.10 17.28 -43.92
CA GLU A 124 -23.44 16.95 -45.29
C GLU A 124 -22.52 17.74 -46.25
N ARG A 125 -21.64 17.00 -46.96
CA ARG A 125 -20.83 17.60 -48.02
C ARG A 125 -21.73 18.05 -49.18
N ILE A 126 -21.49 19.27 -49.68
CA ILE A 126 -22.16 19.77 -50.85
C ILE A 126 -21.24 19.52 -52.03
N GLU A 127 -21.60 18.55 -52.87
CA GLU A 127 -20.93 18.30 -54.13
C GLU A 127 -21.44 19.29 -55.15
N TYR A 128 -20.52 19.92 -55.88
CA TYR A 128 -20.86 20.71 -57.07
C TYR A 128 -20.65 19.83 -58.30
N PRO A 129 -21.71 19.34 -58.94
CA PRO A 129 -21.54 18.67 -60.23
C PRO A 129 -21.10 19.71 -61.27
N ASP A 130 -20.10 19.36 -62.08
CA ASP A 130 -19.74 20.01 -63.31
C ASP A 130 -19.04 21.41 -63.21
N LEU A 131 -17.94 21.55 -62.49
CA LEU A 131 -17.00 22.65 -62.79
C LEU A 131 -15.80 22.11 -63.53
N PRO A 132 -15.41 22.70 -64.71
CA PRO A 132 -14.18 22.33 -65.43
C PRO A 132 -12.96 22.54 -64.53
N GLU A 133 -11.98 21.63 -64.57
CA GLU A 133 -10.72 21.68 -63.81
C GLU A 133 -9.88 22.95 -64.00
N SER A 134 -10.23 23.78 -65.00
CA SER A 134 -9.56 25.04 -65.31
C SER A 134 -9.94 26.23 -64.42
N PHE A 135 -11.01 26.15 -63.67
CA PHE A 135 -11.39 27.14 -62.66
C PHE A 135 -10.94 26.60 -61.31
N GLY A 136 -10.00 27.27 -60.67
CA GLY A 136 -9.44 26.87 -59.38
C GLY A 136 -10.51 26.27 -58.45
N ARG A 137 -10.20 25.13 -57.78
CA ARG A 137 -11.17 24.36 -56.96
C ARG A 137 -11.99 25.30 -56.11
N PRO A 138 -13.34 25.30 -56.24
CA PRO A 138 -14.19 26.08 -55.35
C PRO A 138 -13.89 25.63 -53.92
N SER A 139 -13.89 26.58 -52.99
CA SER A 139 -13.74 26.28 -51.56
C SER A 139 -14.78 25.23 -51.19
N GLU A 140 -14.32 24.11 -50.64
CA GLU A 140 -15.24 23.02 -50.18
C GLU A 140 -16.32 23.62 -49.32
N LYS A 141 -17.59 23.25 -49.58
CA LYS A 141 -18.75 23.69 -48.77
C LYS A 141 -19.38 22.53 -48.05
N ILE A 142 -19.85 22.79 -46.85
CA ILE A 142 -20.49 21.79 -45.99
C ILE A 142 -21.74 22.37 -45.34
N ARG A 143 -22.77 21.54 -45.22
CA ARG A 143 -23.97 21.89 -44.48
C ARG A 143 -23.88 21.29 -43.09
N LEU A 144 -24.15 22.10 -42.07
CA LEU A 144 -24.07 21.72 -40.66
C LEU A 144 -25.39 22.07 -39.98
N PRO A 145 -25.88 21.22 -39.04
CA PRO A 145 -27.00 21.54 -38.19
C PRO A 145 -26.62 22.62 -37.16
N LYS A 146 -27.63 23.18 -36.51
CA LYS A 146 -27.40 24.03 -35.34
C LYS A 146 -26.71 23.23 -34.18
N ALA A 147 -25.96 23.93 -33.36
CA ALA A 147 -25.27 23.32 -32.22
C ALA A 147 -25.35 24.24 -31.00
N PRO A 148 -25.69 23.73 -29.82
CA PRO A 148 -25.68 24.55 -28.62
C PRO A 148 -24.24 24.98 -28.27
N LYS A 149 -24.14 26.17 -27.67
CA LYS A 149 -22.84 26.69 -27.17
C LYS A 149 -22.23 25.70 -26.17
N GLY A 150 -20.97 25.36 -26.39
CA GLY A 150 -20.22 24.41 -25.56
C GLY A 150 -20.29 22.97 -26.03
N GLN A 151 -21.11 22.66 -27.04
CA GLN A 151 -21.26 21.29 -27.56
C GLN A 151 -19.89 20.76 -28.01
N PHE A 152 -19.56 19.56 -27.51
CA PHE A 152 -18.31 18.82 -27.78
C PHE A 152 -17.04 19.62 -27.60
N ILE A 153 -17.02 20.52 -26.60
CA ILE A 153 -15.84 21.27 -26.16
C ILE A 153 -15.52 20.87 -24.71
N ARG A 154 -14.32 20.30 -24.50
CA ARG A 154 -13.73 20.16 -23.16
C ARG A 154 -13.13 21.49 -22.76
N ARG A 155 -13.50 21.97 -21.59
CA ARG A 155 -13.02 23.26 -21.09
C ARG A 155 -11.66 23.12 -20.41
N ARG A 156 -10.85 24.15 -20.54
CA ARG A 156 -9.61 24.28 -19.76
C ARG A 156 -9.91 24.10 -18.27
N GLY A 157 -9.15 23.22 -17.58
CA GLY A 157 -9.30 22.97 -16.14
C GLY A 157 -10.54 22.20 -15.73
N GLU A 158 -11.23 21.54 -16.68
CA GLU A 158 -12.45 20.78 -16.40
C GLU A 158 -12.20 19.57 -15.48
N ASP A 159 -11.03 18.96 -15.55
CA ASP A 159 -10.60 17.84 -14.71
C ASP A 159 -9.89 18.34 -13.44
N VAL A 160 -8.83 19.17 -13.62
CA VAL A 160 -8.07 19.74 -12.51
C VAL A 160 -7.56 21.13 -12.85
N VAL A 161 -7.56 22.02 -11.86
CA VAL A 161 -7.05 23.39 -11.97
C VAL A 161 -5.68 23.50 -11.32
N ALA A 162 -4.77 24.27 -11.93
CA ALA A 162 -3.44 24.53 -11.38
C ALA A 162 -3.50 25.04 -9.94
N GLY A 163 -2.66 24.48 -9.07
CA GLY A 163 -2.66 24.75 -7.61
C GLY A 163 -3.60 23.88 -6.78
N GLN A 164 -4.49 23.11 -7.40
CA GLN A 164 -5.34 22.15 -6.69
C GLN A 164 -4.52 20.99 -6.14
N ILE A 165 -4.86 20.51 -4.94
CA ILE A 165 -4.28 19.28 -4.38
C ILE A 165 -4.84 18.10 -5.18
N MET A 166 -3.95 17.35 -5.83
CA MET A 166 -4.28 16.13 -6.58
C MET A 166 -4.18 14.87 -5.72
N ALA A 167 -3.23 14.86 -4.79
CA ALA A 167 -3.04 13.78 -3.85
C ALA A 167 -2.39 14.31 -2.56
N ARG A 168 -2.70 13.67 -1.44
CA ARG A 168 -2.21 14.07 -0.12
C ARG A 168 -1.05 13.19 0.34
N SER A 169 -0.25 13.74 1.24
CA SER A 169 0.70 12.94 2.03
C SER A 169 -0.02 11.75 2.67
N GLY A 170 0.61 10.58 2.67
CA GLY A 170 0.02 9.33 3.16
C GLY A 170 -0.79 8.54 2.12
N GLU A 171 -1.12 9.12 0.98
CA GLU A 171 -1.81 8.40 -0.10
C GLU A 171 -0.84 7.51 -0.90
N ARG A 172 -1.36 6.38 -1.38
CA ARG A 172 -0.62 5.44 -2.22
C ARG A 172 -0.62 5.89 -3.67
N VAL A 173 0.53 5.84 -4.32
CA VAL A 173 0.67 6.12 -5.75
C VAL A 173 0.11 4.95 -6.55
N THR A 174 -1.16 5.07 -6.92
CA THR A 174 -1.84 4.12 -7.82
C THR A 174 -1.40 4.33 -9.27
N PRO A 175 -1.61 3.35 -10.18
CA PRO A 175 -1.38 3.54 -11.62
C PRO A 175 -2.12 4.76 -12.20
N ALA A 176 -3.35 5.02 -11.76
CA ALA A 176 -4.14 6.18 -12.19
C ALA A 176 -3.49 7.50 -11.71
N LEU A 177 -3.08 7.58 -10.43
CA LEU A 177 -2.38 8.75 -9.91
C LEU A 177 -1.03 8.97 -10.63
N LEU A 178 -0.30 7.90 -10.91
CA LEU A 178 0.95 7.98 -11.69
C LEU A 178 0.71 8.59 -13.06
N GLY A 179 -0.35 8.16 -13.77
CA GLY A 179 -0.77 8.75 -15.05
C GLY A 179 -1.11 10.24 -14.92
N THR A 180 -1.85 10.61 -13.87
CA THR A 180 -2.20 12.02 -13.57
C THR A 180 -0.95 12.86 -13.32
N LEU A 181 0.01 12.36 -12.53
CA LEU A 181 1.28 13.04 -12.27
C LEU A 181 2.11 13.22 -13.55
N ALA A 182 2.16 12.21 -14.41
CA ALA A 182 2.83 12.28 -15.70
C ALA A 182 2.18 13.34 -16.60
N ALA A 183 0.85 13.41 -16.67
CA ALA A 183 0.12 14.44 -17.43
C ALA A 183 0.37 15.86 -16.91
N GLN A 184 0.79 16.01 -15.65
CA GLN A 184 1.20 17.27 -15.03
C GLN A 184 2.70 17.60 -15.24
N GLY A 185 3.42 16.76 -15.99
CA GLY A 185 4.85 16.94 -16.24
C GLY A 185 5.75 16.62 -15.03
N TYR A 186 5.27 15.84 -14.08
CA TYR A 186 6.11 15.29 -13.01
C TYR A 186 7.03 14.21 -13.56
N THR A 187 8.31 14.32 -13.32
CA THR A 187 9.31 13.29 -13.64
C THR A 187 9.76 12.53 -12.39
N ARG A 188 9.53 13.14 -11.23
CA ARG A 188 9.88 12.61 -9.91
C ARG A 188 8.80 13.00 -8.90
N VAL A 189 8.72 12.22 -7.84
CA VAL A 189 7.78 12.44 -6.72
C VAL A 189 8.47 12.08 -5.40
N THR A 190 8.12 12.82 -4.33
CA THR A 190 8.63 12.56 -2.98
C THR A 190 7.74 11.53 -2.30
N VAL A 191 8.33 10.38 -2.01
CA VAL A 191 7.64 9.25 -1.36
C VAL A 191 8.29 8.90 -0.03
N ALA A 192 7.53 8.22 0.82
CA ALA A 192 8.03 7.67 2.06
C ALA A 192 9.12 6.64 1.78
N CYS A 193 10.23 6.71 2.53
CA CYS A 193 11.13 5.58 2.64
C CYS A 193 10.47 4.48 3.46
N GLY A 194 10.67 3.23 3.07
CA GLY A 194 10.35 2.11 3.95
C GLY A 194 11.15 2.20 5.26
N PRO A 195 10.59 1.73 6.38
CA PRO A 195 11.33 1.69 7.63
C PRO A 195 12.56 0.78 7.50
N ARG A 196 13.64 1.17 8.13
CA ARG A 196 14.80 0.28 8.32
C ARG A 196 14.52 -0.60 9.53
N VAL A 197 14.44 -1.89 9.30
CA VAL A 197 14.11 -2.86 10.35
C VAL A 197 15.31 -3.79 10.59
N LEU A 198 15.82 -3.77 11.81
CA LEU A 198 16.83 -4.73 12.25
C LEU A 198 16.10 -5.96 12.80
N VAL A 199 16.35 -7.12 12.19
CA VAL A 199 15.79 -8.40 12.63
C VAL A 199 16.89 -9.18 13.36
N CYS A 200 16.66 -9.47 14.64
CA CYS A 200 17.53 -10.26 15.49
C CYS A 200 16.88 -11.62 15.75
N THR A 201 17.50 -12.68 15.23
CA THR A 201 17.08 -14.06 15.49
C THR A 201 18.26 -14.87 15.98
N GLY A 202 18.02 -15.87 16.80
CA GLY A 202 19.11 -16.72 17.26
C GLY A 202 18.83 -17.37 18.60
N GLY A 203 19.90 -17.85 19.18
CA GLY A 203 20.09 -18.73 20.30
C GLY A 203 21.22 -19.68 19.92
N ASP A 204 21.91 -20.25 20.88
CA ASP A 204 23.06 -21.15 20.61
C ASP A 204 22.64 -22.40 19.83
N GLU A 205 21.36 -22.78 19.87
CA GLU A 205 20.78 -23.86 19.10
C GLU A 205 20.46 -23.48 17.64
N ILE A 206 20.40 -22.17 17.32
CA ILE A 206 19.96 -21.68 16.00
C ILE A 206 21.17 -21.50 15.07
N ARG A 207 21.08 -22.09 13.88
CA ARG A 207 22.08 -21.93 12.81
C ARG A 207 21.52 -21.12 11.65
N PRO A 208 22.22 -20.07 11.19
CA PRO A 208 21.85 -19.33 10.00
C PRO A 208 21.83 -20.26 8.77
N THR A 209 20.82 -20.10 7.91
CA THR A 209 20.70 -20.85 6.64
C THR A 209 21.10 -20.04 5.42
N LEU A 210 21.05 -18.71 5.52
CA LEU A 210 21.34 -17.79 4.44
C LEU A 210 22.47 -16.86 4.89
N THR A 211 23.58 -16.87 4.17
CA THR A 211 24.57 -15.81 4.22
C THR A 211 24.16 -14.70 3.26
N GLU A 212 24.53 -13.45 3.52
CA GLU A 212 24.25 -12.31 2.63
C GLU A 212 24.88 -12.51 1.24
N ASP A 213 25.97 -13.26 1.17
CA ASP A 213 26.74 -13.55 -0.05
C ASP A 213 26.20 -14.75 -0.86
N GLY A 214 25.15 -15.43 -0.39
CA GLY A 214 24.52 -16.57 -1.11
C GLY A 214 25.40 -17.83 -1.14
N ASP A 215 26.37 -17.93 -0.26
CA ASP A 215 27.23 -19.09 -0.17
C ASP A 215 26.46 -20.28 0.40
N ASP A 216 26.30 -21.34 -0.40
CA ASP A 216 25.43 -22.53 -0.18
C ASP A 216 25.96 -23.47 0.90
N THR A 217 26.79 -23.00 1.83
CA THR A 217 27.31 -23.81 2.92
C THR A 217 26.33 -23.86 4.10
N ALA A 218 25.17 -24.51 3.90
CA ALA A 218 24.42 -25.02 5.04
C ALA A 218 25.31 -26.01 5.80
N THR A 219 25.95 -25.54 6.86
CA THR A 219 26.77 -26.39 7.75
C THR A 219 25.86 -27.46 8.32
N GLU A 220 26.33 -28.71 8.34
CA GLU A 220 25.62 -29.82 9.00
C GLU A 220 25.25 -29.43 10.44
N LEU A 221 24.00 -29.72 10.82
CA LEU A 221 23.53 -29.45 12.17
C LEU A 221 24.18 -30.40 13.17
N ALA A 222 24.74 -29.86 14.22
CA ALA A 222 25.09 -30.70 15.38
C ALA A 222 23.81 -31.14 16.10
N TYR A 223 23.91 -32.18 16.90
CA TYR A 223 22.78 -32.66 17.69
C TYR A 223 22.27 -31.56 18.64
N GLY A 224 20.97 -31.31 18.56
CA GLY A 224 20.30 -30.24 19.32
C GLY A 224 20.24 -28.89 18.62
N GLN A 225 20.83 -28.75 17.44
CA GLN A 225 20.73 -27.54 16.63
C GLN A 225 19.59 -27.60 15.61
N ILE A 226 19.07 -26.44 15.26
CA ILE A 226 18.05 -26.26 14.23
C ILE A 226 18.43 -25.08 13.32
N TYR A 227 17.91 -25.07 12.12
CA TYR A 227 18.08 -23.93 11.20
C TYR A 227 17.13 -22.78 11.57
N ASP A 228 17.61 -21.52 11.35
CA ASP A 228 16.82 -20.31 11.53
C ASP A 228 15.69 -20.25 10.49
N ALA A 229 14.48 -20.42 10.95
CA ALA A 229 13.27 -20.25 10.13
C ALA A 229 12.69 -18.84 10.26
N ASN A 230 12.87 -18.17 11.40
CA ASN A 230 12.23 -16.89 11.71
C ASN A 230 12.89 -15.73 10.98
N GLY A 231 14.21 -15.70 10.90
CA GLY A 231 14.95 -14.63 10.23
C GLY A 231 14.56 -14.50 8.76
N PRO A 232 14.69 -15.55 7.92
CA PRO A 232 14.27 -15.53 6.53
C PRO A 232 12.79 -15.18 6.35
N MET A 233 11.90 -15.76 7.16
CA MET A 233 10.46 -15.52 7.09
C MET A 233 10.10 -14.06 7.41
N LEU A 234 10.60 -13.51 8.51
CA LEU A 234 10.39 -12.11 8.88
C LEU A 234 10.95 -11.15 7.83
N THR A 235 12.17 -11.42 7.35
CA THR A 235 12.81 -10.62 6.29
C THR A 235 11.93 -10.56 5.04
N SER A 236 11.47 -11.71 4.56
CA SER A 236 10.61 -11.77 3.37
C SER A 236 9.32 -10.97 3.56
N MET A 237 8.62 -11.15 4.67
CA MET A 237 7.37 -10.44 4.96
C MET A 237 7.59 -8.93 5.13
N LEU A 238 8.67 -8.50 5.75
CA LEU A 238 9.01 -7.09 5.94
C LEU A 238 9.35 -6.41 4.61
N VAL A 239 10.12 -7.07 3.74
CA VAL A 239 10.46 -6.58 2.40
C VAL A 239 9.19 -6.46 1.54
N GLU A 240 8.29 -7.45 1.60
CA GLU A 240 6.98 -7.41 0.94
C GLU A 240 6.13 -6.22 1.41
N ASP A 241 6.23 -5.84 2.69
CA ASP A 241 5.55 -4.69 3.27
C ASP A 241 6.35 -3.37 3.12
N GLY A 242 7.42 -3.38 2.31
CA GLY A 242 8.17 -2.19 1.90
C GLY A 242 9.28 -1.75 2.86
N ALA A 243 9.67 -2.56 3.82
CA ALA A 243 10.79 -2.27 4.72
C ALA A 243 12.16 -2.52 4.06
N VAL A 244 13.19 -1.80 4.53
CA VAL A 244 14.60 -2.11 4.30
C VAL A 244 15.08 -2.93 5.49
N VAL A 245 15.49 -4.16 5.26
CA VAL A 245 15.78 -5.11 6.33
C VAL A 245 17.26 -5.43 6.40
N ARG A 246 17.81 -5.39 7.62
CA ARG A 246 19.08 -6.01 7.96
C ARG A 246 18.82 -7.09 9.00
N ARG A 247 19.52 -8.23 8.89
CA ARG A 247 19.38 -9.35 9.80
C ARG A 247 20.69 -9.63 10.51
N ILE A 248 20.62 -9.87 11.82
CA ILE A 248 21.73 -10.38 12.61
C ILE A 248 21.34 -11.65 13.34
N SER A 249 22.31 -12.55 13.49
CA SER A 249 22.19 -13.75 14.33
C SER A 249 22.75 -13.42 15.71
N ILE A 250 22.01 -13.76 16.76
CA ILE A 250 22.38 -13.52 18.14
C ILE A 250 22.59 -14.85 18.88
N GLY A 251 23.60 -14.91 19.76
CA GLY A 251 23.80 -16.02 20.69
C GLY A 251 23.08 -15.77 22.02
N ASP A 252 23.40 -16.57 23.02
CA ASP A 252 22.80 -16.50 24.38
C ASP A 252 23.51 -15.52 25.32
N ASP A 253 24.46 -14.71 24.80
CA ASP A 253 25.19 -13.70 25.58
C ASP A 253 24.46 -12.34 25.52
N PRO A 254 23.92 -11.84 26.68
CA PRO A 254 23.22 -10.57 26.73
C PRO A 254 24.10 -9.34 26.49
N GLU A 255 25.39 -9.37 26.89
CA GLU A 255 26.32 -8.24 26.72
C GLU A 255 26.66 -8.09 25.24
N LEU A 256 26.96 -9.20 24.57
CA LEU A 256 27.26 -9.23 23.15
C LEU A 256 26.05 -8.76 22.31
N LEU A 257 24.83 -9.09 22.71
CA LEU A 257 23.62 -8.55 22.06
C LEU A 257 23.58 -7.02 22.14
N ILE A 258 23.90 -6.44 23.31
CA ILE A 258 23.91 -4.97 23.47
C ILE A 258 24.98 -4.31 22.60
N GLU A 259 26.15 -4.92 22.50
CA GLU A 259 27.24 -4.45 21.63
C GLU A 259 26.82 -4.48 20.16
N HIS A 260 26.25 -5.56 19.68
CA HIS A 260 25.72 -5.66 18.32
C HIS A 260 24.63 -4.61 18.05
N LEU A 261 23.71 -4.37 19.00
CA LEU A 261 22.69 -3.35 18.84
C LEU A 261 23.27 -1.94 18.71
N ARG A 262 24.38 -1.63 19.39
CA ARG A 262 25.09 -0.35 19.24
C ARG A 262 25.76 -0.23 17.88
N GLU A 263 26.45 -1.26 17.43
CA GLU A 263 27.09 -1.31 16.12
C GLU A 263 26.06 -1.13 14.99
N GLU A 264 24.94 -1.85 15.09
CA GLU A 264 23.87 -1.76 14.11
C GLU A 264 23.15 -0.39 14.14
N TYR A 265 23.03 0.21 15.30
CA TYR A 265 22.52 1.56 15.41
C TYR A 265 23.39 2.58 14.64
N GLU A 266 24.71 2.47 14.73
CA GLU A 266 25.65 3.36 14.04
C GLU A 266 25.77 3.07 12.54
N THR A 267 25.76 1.79 12.12
CA THR A 267 26.03 1.39 10.73
C THR A 267 24.80 1.28 9.87
N PHE A 268 23.68 0.82 10.43
CA PHE A 268 22.40 0.64 9.73
C PHE A 268 21.38 1.71 10.07
N ALA A 269 21.46 2.30 11.27
CA ALA A 269 20.48 3.26 11.78
C ALA A 269 19.04 2.75 11.64
N PRO A 270 18.66 1.66 12.33
CA PRO A 270 17.33 1.09 12.27
C PRO A 270 16.27 2.04 12.83
N ASP A 271 15.06 1.95 12.31
CA ASP A 271 13.88 2.64 12.84
C ASP A 271 13.10 1.75 13.82
N ILE A 272 13.22 0.44 13.65
CA ILE A 272 12.57 -0.59 14.46
C ILE A 272 13.53 -1.77 14.61
N ILE A 273 13.61 -2.32 15.81
CA ILE A 273 14.24 -3.62 16.06
C ILE A 273 13.14 -4.65 16.24
N ILE A 274 13.29 -5.81 15.61
CA ILE A 274 12.45 -6.98 15.84
C ILE A 274 13.32 -8.11 16.36
N THR A 275 12.96 -8.70 17.49
CA THR A 275 13.57 -9.93 17.97
C THR A 275 12.58 -11.09 17.87
N SER A 276 13.06 -12.29 17.58
CA SER A 276 12.26 -13.51 17.64
C SER A 276 12.95 -14.54 18.52
N GLY A 277 12.32 -14.88 19.66
CA GLY A 277 12.87 -15.70 20.73
C GLY A 277 13.45 -14.88 21.88
N GLY A 278 13.94 -15.56 22.92
CA GLY A 278 14.62 -14.96 24.08
C GLY A 278 13.74 -14.11 25.01
N ILE A 279 12.41 -14.32 25.03
CA ILE A 279 11.45 -13.48 25.77
C ILE A 279 10.53 -14.23 26.74
N SER A 280 10.67 -15.54 26.87
CA SER A 280 9.87 -16.35 27.79
C SER A 280 10.28 -16.14 29.26
N HIS A 281 9.85 -16.98 30.17
CA HIS A 281 10.24 -16.97 31.58
C HIS A 281 11.33 -18.01 31.91
N GLY A 282 12.05 -18.50 30.88
CA GLY A 282 13.14 -19.44 31.04
C GLY A 282 14.43 -18.81 31.64
N LYS A 283 15.39 -19.64 31.96
CA LYS A 283 16.66 -19.20 32.53
C LYS A 283 17.58 -18.50 31.51
N TYR A 284 17.44 -18.85 30.23
CA TYR A 284 18.34 -18.42 29.12
C TYR A 284 17.60 -17.47 28.13
N GLU A 285 16.96 -16.45 28.67
CA GLU A 285 16.18 -15.49 27.84
C GLU A 285 17.05 -14.29 27.49
N VAL A 286 17.90 -14.42 26.47
CA VAL A 286 18.95 -13.44 26.12
C VAL A 286 18.38 -12.04 25.91
N VAL A 287 17.27 -11.86 25.20
CA VAL A 287 16.68 -10.54 24.93
C VAL A 287 16.20 -9.88 26.24
N ARG A 288 15.54 -10.64 27.09
CA ARG A 288 15.04 -10.15 28.38
C ARG A 288 16.16 -9.75 29.32
N ASN A 289 17.20 -10.58 29.36
CA ASN A 289 18.40 -10.33 30.18
C ASN A 289 19.18 -9.11 29.66
N ALA A 290 19.38 -8.99 28.37
CA ALA A 290 20.00 -7.84 27.71
C ALA A 290 19.26 -6.53 28.04
N ILE A 291 17.94 -6.49 27.90
CA ILE A 291 17.14 -5.30 28.23
C ILE A 291 17.25 -4.94 29.73
N ALA A 292 17.27 -5.93 30.61
CA ALA A 292 17.46 -5.68 32.06
C ALA A 292 18.85 -5.15 32.40
N MET A 293 19.88 -5.58 31.70
CA MET A 293 21.28 -5.21 31.88
C MET A 293 21.65 -3.89 31.19
N ALA A 294 21.05 -3.56 30.08
CA ALA A 294 21.38 -2.43 29.20
C ALA A 294 21.60 -1.09 29.94
N PRO A 295 20.79 -0.71 30.95
CA PRO A 295 21.03 0.55 31.70
C PRO A 295 22.38 0.56 32.43
N SER A 296 22.83 -0.57 32.98
CA SER A 296 24.15 -0.67 33.68
C SER A 296 25.33 -0.55 32.71
N LEU A 297 25.08 -0.84 31.42
CA LEU A 297 26.05 -0.69 30.33
C LEU A 297 25.93 0.66 29.61
N GLY A 298 25.18 1.62 30.16
CA GLY A 298 25.01 2.96 29.60
C GLY A 298 24.09 3.03 28.38
N LEU A 299 23.13 2.09 28.22
CA LEU A 299 22.06 2.16 27.25
C LEU A 299 20.71 2.25 27.98
N PRO A 300 20.14 3.45 28.15
CA PRO A 300 18.88 3.62 28.87
C PRO A 300 17.72 2.92 28.18
N ILE A 301 16.81 2.35 28.99
CA ILE A 301 15.58 1.70 28.54
C ILE A 301 14.38 2.43 29.15
N PRO A 302 13.92 3.53 28.53
CA PRO A 302 12.83 4.35 29.09
C PRO A 302 11.50 3.61 29.15
N LEU A 303 11.36 2.51 28.39
CA LEU A 303 10.17 1.67 28.39
C LEU A 303 10.59 0.22 28.22
N SER A 304 10.07 -0.64 29.10
CA SER A 304 10.21 -2.11 28.98
C SER A 304 8.94 -2.80 29.48
N TRP A 305 8.42 -3.67 28.64
CA TRP A 305 7.31 -4.56 28.97
C TRP A 305 7.52 -5.91 28.28
N PHE A 306 7.43 -6.99 29.04
CA PHE A 306 7.35 -8.37 28.59
C PHE A 306 6.16 -9.02 29.27
N GLY A 307 5.26 -9.63 28.52
CA GLY A 307 4.05 -10.20 29.04
C GLY A 307 3.37 -11.14 28.09
N HIS A 308 2.10 -11.43 28.39
CA HIS A 308 1.25 -12.25 27.56
C HIS A 308 0.12 -11.40 26.97
N VAL A 309 -0.25 -11.70 25.73
CA VAL A 309 -1.45 -11.22 25.06
C VAL A 309 -2.45 -12.35 25.00
N SER A 310 -3.74 -12.03 25.14
CA SER A 310 -4.83 -13.02 25.17
C SER A 310 -5.09 -13.62 23.78
N GLN A 311 -4.05 -14.24 23.20
CA GLN A 311 -4.12 -14.93 21.90
C GLN A 311 -3.44 -16.29 21.93
N GLN A 312 -3.77 -17.14 20.97
CA GLN A 312 -3.16 -18.44 20.73
C GLN A 312 -3.11 -18.76 19.22
N PRO A 313 -1.90 -19.12 18.68
CA PRO A 313 -0.57 -19.03 19.31
C PRO A 313 -0.06 -17.60 19.42
N GLY A 314 1.15 -17.43 19.97
CA GLY A 314 1.82 -16.12 20.03
C GLY A 314 1.46 -15.29 21.28
N GLY A 315 1.06 -15.92 22.40
CA GLY A 315 0.77 -15.21 23.65
C GLY A 315 1.92 -14.39 24.22
N PRO A 316 3.14 -14.93 24.39
CA PRO A 316 4.29 -14.15 24.86
C PRO A 316 4.65 -13.04 23.88
N GLN A 317 4.82 -11.81 24.37
CA GLN A 317 5.18 -10.63 23.58
C GLN A 317 6.09 -9.72 24.41
N GLY A 318 6.89 -8.90 23.73
CA GLY A 318 7.70 -7.89 24.38
C GLY A 318 7.70 -6.59 23.58
N VAL A 319 7.76 -5.47 24.30
CA VAL A 319 7.96 -4.16 23.70
C VAL A 319 8.87 -3.32 24.59
N ASN A 320 9.91 -2.77 24.00
CA ASN A 320 10.91 -1.99 24.68
C ASN A 320 11.22 -0.73 23.85
N VAL A 321 11.78 0.28 24.49
CA VAL A 321 12.38 1.43 23.83
C VAL A 321 13.79 1.60 24.35
N LEU A 322 14.74 1.61 23.43
CA LEU A 322 16.14 1.87 23.70
C LEU A 322 16.42 3.35 23.42
N ASP A 323 17.20 4.00 24.27
CA ASP A 323 17.57 5.41 24.09
C ASP A 323 19.05 5.54 23.69
N PHE A 324 19.27 5.79 22.41
CA PHE A 324 20.58 6.09 21.85
C PHE A 324 20.80 7.61 21.78
N ASN A 325 21.30 8.19 22.88
CA ASN A 325 21.61 9.63 22.98
C ASN A 325 20.42 10.54 22.64
N GLY A 326 19.21 10.20 23.13
CA GLY A 326 17.97 10.94 22.89
C GLY A 326 17.17 10.43 21.69
N HIS A 327 17.74 9.57 20.86
CA HIS A 327 17.01 8.87 19.80
C HIS A 327 16.35 7.60 20.37
N ARG A 328 15.05 7.57 20.38
CA ARG A 328 14.23 6.48 20.95
C ARG A 328 13.92 5.43 19.91
N LEU A 329 14.57 4.27 20.03
CA LEU A 329 14.46 3.16 19.10
C LEU A 329 13.52 2.08 19.68
N PRO A 330 12.37 1.81 19.07
CA PRO A 330 11.45 0.76 19.51
C PRO A 330 12.01 -0.62 19.18
N MET A 331 11.89 -1.56 20.12
CA MET A 331 12.18 -2.97 19.95
C MET A 331 10.91 -3.76 20.25
N ILE A 332 10.46 -4.52 19.25
CA ILE A 332 9.30 -5.42 19.33
C ILE A 332 9.82 -6.84 19.37
N SER A 333 9.41 -7.61 20.36
CA SER A 333 9.91 -8.96 20.59
C SER A 333 8.78 -9.98 20.41
N PHE A 334 8.95 -10.87 19.45
CA PHE A 334 8.03 -11.96 19.14
C PHE A 334 8.47 -13.28 19.77
N PRO A 335 7.55 -14.25 19.97
CA PRO A 335 7.89 -15.58 20.44
C PRO A 335 8.84 -16.31 19.47
N GLY A 336 9.67 -17.23 19.98
CA GLY A 336 10.61 -18.00 19.15
C GLY A 336 9.97 -19.06 18.24
N ASN A 337 8.78 -19.56 18.56
CA ASN A 337 8.09 -20.54 17.72
C ASN A 337 7.65 -19.92 16.38
N PRO A 338 8.00 -20.51 15.21
CA PRO A 338 7.83 -19.86 13.92
C PRO A 338 6.40 -19.44 13.56
N VAL A 339 5.40 -20.27 13.88
CA VAL A 339 3.99 -19.91 13.63
C VAL A 339 3.54 -18.78 14.55
N SER A 340 4.05 -18.74 15.79
CA SER A 340 3.79 -17.63 16.71
C SER A 340 4.39 -16.32 16.20
N THR A 341 5.60 -16.37 15.66
CA THR A 341 6.27 -15.22 15.02
C THR A 341 5.48 -14.70 13.82
N LEU A 342 5.09 -15.60 12.90
CA LEU A 342 4.26 -15.29 11.74
C LEU A 342 2.96 -14.56 12.15
N ILE A 343 2.22 -15.15 13.08
CA ILE A 343 0.94 -14.62 13.56
C ILE A 343 1.14 -13.26 14.23
N SER A 344 2.16 -13.13 15.08
CA SER A 344 2.49 -11.85 15.73
C SER A 344 2.81 -10.76 14.70
N TYR A 345 3.61 -11.05 13.69
CA TYR A 345 3.90 -10.11 12.63
C TYR A 345 2.64 -9.69 11.87
N VAL A 346 1.85 -10.66 11.39
CA VAL A 346 0.63 -10.41 10.59
C VAL A 346 -0.40 -9.58 11.35
N LEU A 347 -0.55 -9.81 12.65
CA LEU A 347 -1.55 -9.14 13.47
C LEU A 347 -1.07 -7.82 14.08
N MET A 348 0.20 -7.72 14.46
CA MET A 348 0.70 -6.61 15.29
C MET A 348 1.44 -5.54 14.49
N LEU A 349 2.31 -5.92 13.54
CA LEU A 349 3.18 -4.97 12.86
C LEU A 349 2.78 -4.69 11.41
N ARG A 350 2.43 -5.72 10.62
CA ARG A 350 2.02 -5.58 9.21
C ARG A 350 0.92 -4.53 9.00
N PRO A 351 -0.15 -4.45 9.82
CA PRO A 351 -1.18 -3.45 9.65
C PRO A 351 -0.67 -2.02 9.77
N TYR A 352 0.27 -1.78 10.68
CA TYR A 352 0.91 -0.47 10.85
C TYR A 352 1.74 -0.10 9.62
N LEU A 353 2.62 -1.00 9.15
CA LEU A 353 3.47 -0.76 7.98
C LEU A 353 2.60 -0.46 6.74
N ARG A 354 1.54 -1.22 6.52
CA ARG A 354 0.62 -1.06 5.39
C ARG A 354 -0.33 0.13 5.50
N ALA A 355 -0.58 0.63 6.69
CA ALA A 355 -1.35 1.86 6.89
C ALA A 355 -0.60 3.13 6.47
N GLY A 356 0.61 3.01 5.92
CA GLY A 356 1.46 4.15 5.56
C GLY A 356 2.44 4.54 6.67
N GLY A 357 2.50 3.74 7.73
CA GLY A 357 3.44 3.98 8.84
C GLY A 357 3.32 5.41 9.39
N PRO A 358 4.45 6.15 9.49
CA PRO A 358 4.48 7.49 10.09
C PRO A 358 3.91 8.61 9.20
N TYR A 359 3.61 8.32 7.92
CA TYR A 359 3.14 9.34 6.95
C TYR A 359 1.62 9.47 6.92
N GLY A 360 0.89 8.50 7.49
CA GLY A 360 -0.55 8.63 7.69
C GLY A 360 -0.85 9.63 8.83
N THR A 361 -1.92 10.41 8.70
CA THR A 361 -2.41 11.18 9.84
C THR A 361 -2.76 10.25 11.00
N PRO A 362 -2.68 10.69 12.27
CA PRO A 362 -3.07 9.87 13.42
C PRO A 362 -4.45 9.23 13.27
N HIS A 363 -5.39 9.95 12.64
CA HIS A 363 -6.74 9.47 12.36
C HIS A 363 -6.74 8.37 11.28
N GLU A 364 -5.97 8.52 10.20
CA GLU A 364 -5.86 7.53 9.13
C GLU A 364 -5.18 6.24 9.61
N VAL A 365 -4.08 6.38 10.36
CA VAL A 365 -3.41 5.22 10.97
C VAL A 365 -4.36 4.52 11.94
N ALA A 366 -5.02 5.26 12.84
CA ALA A 366 -6.00 4.70 13.77
C ALA A 366 -7.19 4.06 13.03
N SER A 367 -7.73 4.73 12.01
CA SER A 367 -8.84 4.21 11.19
C SER A 367 -8.44 2.93 10.45
N ARG A 368 -7.26 2.89 9.83
CA ARG A 368 -6.77 1.70 9.11
C ARG A 368 -6.36 0.57 10.06
N MET A 369 -5.91 0.90 11.27
CA MET A 369 -5.68 -0.12 12.30
C MET A 369 -6.98 -0.65 12.92
N ALA A 370 -7.99 0.19 13.06
CA ALA A 370 -9.34 -0.23 13.42
C ALA A 370 -10.01 -1.10 12.32
N THR A 371 -9.52 -1.08 11.07
CA THR A 371 -10.01 -1.99 10.02
C THR A 371 -9.70 -3.47 10.29
N LEU A 372 -8.87 -3.79 11.28
CA LEU A 372 -8.78 -5.18 11.75
C LEU A 372 -10.02 -5.62 12.54
N GLU A 373 -10.77 -4.69 13.11
CA GLU A 373 -12.14 -4.98 13.59
C GLU A 373 -13.10 -5.24 12.42
N ASN A 374 -12.77 -4.71 11.24
CA ASN A 374 -13.45 -4.91 9.96
C ASN A 374 -12.71 -5.91 9.06
N ALA A 375 -11.88 -6.81 9.64
CA ALA A 375 -11.28 -7.89 8.87
C ALA A 375 -12.34 -8.63 8.05
N PRO A 376 -12.05 -9.01 6.81
CA PRO A 376 -13.03 -9.67 5.96
C PRO A 376 -13.52 -10.94 6.62
N ARG A 377 -14.76 -11.30 6.30
CA ARG A 377 -15.40 -12.51 6.86
C ARG A 377 -15.59 -13.54 5.76
N GLY A 378 -15.36 -14.81 6.13
CA GLY A 378 -15.65 -15.96 5.30
C GLY A 378 -16.53 -16.94 6.05
N VAL A 379 -17.21 -17.80 5.32
CA VAL A 379 -17.99 -18.90 5.89
C VAL A 379 -17.04 -20.01 6.31
N LEU A 380 -17.06 -20.36 7.59
CA LEU A 380 -16.18 -21.40 8.13
C LEU A 380 -16.61 -22.80 7.64
N VAL A 381 -15.66 -23.55 7.11
CA VAL A 381 -15.84 -24.95 6.72
C VAL A 381 -14.97 -25.82 7.62
N ILE A 382 -15.60 -26.70 8.38
CA ILE A 382 -14.97 -27.66 9.30
C ILE A 382 -15.76 -28.98 9.33
N ASP A 383 -15.06 -30.10 9.47
CA ASP A 383 -15.67 -31.44 9.53
C ASP A 383 -16.13 -31.83 10.91
N LYS A 384 -15.56 -31.21 11.95
CA LYS A 384 -15.84 -31.54 13.35
C LYS A 384 -16.02 -30.25 14.17
N PRO A 385 -16.90 -30.25 15.17
CA PRO A 385 -17.02 -29.10 16.06
C PRO A 385 -15.70 -28.74 16.73
N LEU A 386 -15.42 -27.43 16.78
CA LEU A 386 -14.20 -26.85 17.33
C LEU A 386 -14.56 -25.82 18.40
N THR A 387 -14.00 -25.95 19.60
CA THR A 387 -14.19 -24.98 20.68
C THR A 387 -12.91 -24.20 20.91
N ALA A 388 -12.95 -22.87 20.73
CA ALA A 388 -11.84 -22.00 21.03
C ALA A 388 -11.59 -21.90 22.56
N PRO A 389 -10.35 -21.66 22.99
CA PRO A 389 -10.00 -21.48 24.40
C PRO A 389 -10.82 -20.37 25.06
N ALA A 390 -11.24 -20.58 26.32
CA ALA A 390 -12.15 -19.66 27.01
C ALA A 390 -11.63 -18.22 27.15
N ASN A 391 -10.32 -18.03 27.33
CA ASN A 391 -9.72 -16.74 27.67
C ASN A 391 -8.76 -16.20 26.60
N LYS A 392 -8.74 -16.82 25.41
CA LYS A 392 -7.80 -16.46 24.35
C LYS A 392 -8.49 -16.46 23.00
N ARG A 393 -8.21 -15.45 22.22
CA ARG A 393 -8.54 -15.44 20.80
C ARG A 393 -7.63 -16.44 20.09
N GLN A 394 -8.19 -17.32 19.27
CA GLN A 394 -7.43 -18.35 18.58
C GLN A 394 -7.29 -18.00 17.10
N PHE A 395 -6.08 -18.18 16.58
CA PHE A 395 -5.77 -17.98 15.18
C PHE A 395 -5.29 -19.29 14.57
N LEU A 396 -6.08 -19.81 13.65
CA LEU A 396 -5.81 -21.07 12.97
C LEU A 396 -5.50 -20.83 11.51
N ARG A 397 -4.68 -21.66 10.93
CA ARG A 397 -4.30 -21.59 9.51
C ARG A 397 -5.38 -22.25 8.67
N GLY A 398 -5.67 -21.66 7.52
CA GLY A 398 -6.64 -22.20 6.60
C GLY A 398 -6.47 -21.67 5.19
N ASN A 399 -7.26 -22.20 4.30
CA ASN A 399 -7.31 -21.79 2.90
C ASN A 399 -8.55 -20.94 2.63
N LEU A 400 -8.42 -20.07 1.63
CA LEU A 400 -9.49 -19.20 1.17
C LEU A 400 -9.99 -19.71 -0.17
N ALA A 401 -11.28 -20.03 -0.25
CA ALA A 401 -11.94 -20.41 -1.49
C ALA A 401 -13.12 -19.47 -1.79
N MET A 402 -13.28 -19.09 -3.04
CA MET A 402 -14.44 -18.32 -3.48
C MET A 402 -15.64 -19.26 -3.67
N VAL A 403 -16.81 -18.87 -3.20
CA VAL A 403 -18.03 -19.64 -3.40
C VAL A 403 -18.57 -19.38 -4.79
N GLU A 404 -18.47 -20.36 -5.69
CA GLU A 404 -18.90 -20.22 -7.10
C GLU A 404 -20.36 -19.75 -7.26
N SER A 405 -21.26 -20.23 -6.40
CA SER A 405 -22.70 -19.88 -6.43
C SER A 405 -23.03 -18.48 -5.88
N LYS A 406 -22.05 -17.81 -5.23
CA LYS A 406 -22.24 -16.47 -4.63
C LYS A 406 -20.97 -15.63 -4.80
N PRO A 407 -20.78 -14.97 -5.94
CA PRO A 407 -19.63 -14.10 -6.17
C PRO A 407 -19.45 -13.08 -5.04
N GLY A 408 -18.19 -12.90 -4.58
CA GLY A 408 -17.86 -12.04 -3.45
C GLY A 408 -18.03 -12.67 -2.06
N THR A 409 -18.49 -13.93 -1.98
CA THR A 409 -18.53 -14.70 -0.74
C THR A 409 -17.35 -15.66 -0.72
N TYR A 410 -16.61 -15.68 0.40
CA TYR A 410 -15.47 -16.58 0.59
C TYR A 410 -15.79 -17.63 1.64
N GLN A 411 -15.30 -18.84 1.41
CA GLN A 411 -15.19 -19.90 2.41
C GLN A 411 -13.76 -19.93 2.96
N VAL A 412 -13.65 -20.21 4.24
CA VAL A 412 -12.38 -20.43 4.94
C VAL A 412 -12.35 -21.84 5.48
N GLU A 413 -11.48 -22.66 4.92
CA GLU A 413 -11.32 -24.06 5.30
C GLU A 413 -10.18 -24.21 6.30
N LEU A 414 -10.46 -24.84 7.42
CA LEU A 414 -9.39 -25.29 8.31
C LEU A 414 -8.70 -26.52 7.71
N TYR A 415 -7.39 -26.58 7.86
CA TYR A 415 -6.68 -27.83 7.59
C TYR A 415 -7.19 -28.95 8.53
N PRO A 416 -7.60 -30.12 8.01
CA PRO A 416 -8.33 -31.15 8.75
C PRO A 416 -7.63 -31.67 10.02
N ASP A 417 -6.31 -31.70 10.04
CA ASP A 417 -5.49 -32.29 11.10
C ASP A 417 -4.68 -31.27 11.91
N ILE A 418 -5.02 -29.97 11.82
CA ILE A 418 -4.22 -28.94 12.49
C ILE A 418 -4.71 -28.70 13.90
N LEU A 419 -4.02 -29.33 14.83
CA LEU A 419 -3.91 -28.82 16.19
C LEU A 419 -3.22 -27.45 16.18
N PRO A 420 -3.55 -26.53 17.12
CA PRO A 420 -2.97 -25.18 17.18
C PRO A 420 -1.48 -25.20 17.55
N GLY A 421 -0.68 -26.02 16.86
CA GLY A 421 0.75 -26.18 17.09
C GLY A 421 1.55 -25.00 16.58
N SER A 422 2.19 -24.26 17.48
CA SER A 422 3.03 -23.10 17.16
C SER A 422 4.34 -23.44 16.42
N HIS A 423 4.71 -24.71 16.36
CA HIS A 423 5.92 -25.24 15.70
C HIS A 423 5.64 -25.81 14.29
N LEU A 424 4.38 -25.93 13.88
CA LEU A 424 3.99 -26.54 12.61
C LEU A 424 4.07 -25.57 11.43
N LEU A 425 5.28 -25.10 11.10
CA LEU A 425 5.52 -24.08 10.07
C LEU A 425 5.18 -24.60 8.65
N HIS A 426 5.43 -25.87 8.36
CA HIS A 426 5.11 -26.44 7.04
C HIS A 426 3.64 -26.24 6.67
N HIS A 427 2.73 -26.42 7.60
CA HIS A 427 1.30 -26.17 7.38
C HIS A 427 0.98 -24.67 7.19
N ALA A 428 1.80 -23.77 7.73
CA ALA A 428 1.63 -22.33 7.50
C ALA A 428 2.10 -21.93 6.09
N ALA A 429 3.05 -22.67 5.50
CA ALA A 429 3.57 -22.40 4.17
C ALA A 429 2.53 -22.60 3.05
N THR A 430 1.53 -23.43 3.29
CA THR A 430 0.43 -23.71 2.35
C THR A 430 -0.86 -22.95 2.68
N ALA A 431 -0.93 -22.26 3.83
CA ALA A 431 -2.10 -21.51 4.25
C ALA A 431 -2.18 -20.12 3.57
N ASP A 432 -3.39 -19.73 3.20
CA ASP A 432 -3.66 -18.40 2.64
C ASP A 432 -4.01 -17.40 3.73
N VAL A 433 -4.66 -17.88 4.80
CA VAL A 433 -5.25 -17.02 5.84
C VAL A 433 -5.05 -17.57 7.25
N LEU A 434 -5.11 -16.64 8.21
CA LEU A 434 -5.35 -16.93 9.63
C LEU A 434 -6.83 -16.75 9.90
N ILE A 435 -7.50 -17.81 10.34
CA ILE A 435 -8.92 -17.81 10.75
C ILE A 435 -8.98 -17.41 12.21
N GLU A 436 -9.75 -16.36 12.50
CA GLU A 436 -9.92 -15.81 13.85
C GLU A 436 -11.14 -16.41 14.53
N LEU A 437 -10.92 -17.08 15.65
CA LEU A 437 -11.96 -17.66 16.49
C LEU A 437 -12.08 -16.90 17.81
N ALA A 438 -13.30 -16.54 18.16
CA ALA A 438 -13.60 -15.80 19.39
C ALA A 438 -13.43 -16.69 20.65
N PRO A 439 -12.98 -16.11 21.79
CA PRO A 439 -12.79 -16.85 23.03
C PRO A 439 -14.06 -17.61 23.47
N GLY A 440 -13.89 -18.85 23.92
CA GLY A 440 -14.96 -19.67 24.50
C GLY A 440 -16.10 -20.07 23.55
N THR A 441 -15.95 -19.77 22.24
CA THR A 441 -16.99 -20.05 21.24
C THR A 441 -16.80 -21.45 20.65
N THR A 442 -17.88 -22.19 20.50
CA THR A 442 -17.92 -23.45 19.77
C THR A 442 -18.46 -23.21 18.38
N TYR A 443 -17.72 -23.68 17.36
CA TYR A 443 -18.04 -23.58 15.94
C TYR A 443 -18.42 -24.95 15.42
N THR A 444 -19.45 -25.03 14.58
CA THR A 444 -19.96 -26.28 13.99
C THR A 444 -19.87 -26.30 12.47
N GLY A 445 -19.42 -25.18 11.87
CA GLY A 445 -19.37 -24.96 10.44
C GLY A 445 -20.58 -24.15 9.93
N GLY A 446 -20.32 -23.32 8.92
CA GLY A 446 -21.31 -22.40 8.36
C GLY A 446 -21.35 -21.01 9.01
N GLU A 447 -20.66 -20.80 10.13
CA GLU A 447 -20.59 -19.50 10.77
C GLU A 447 -19.70 -18.53 10.01
N ALA A 448 -20.03 -17.23 10.07
CA ALA A 448 -19.21 -16.18 9.51
C ALA A 448 -18.07 -15.81 10.48
N VAL A 449 -16.85 -16.17 10.14
CA VAL A 449 -15.64 -15.88 10.93
C VAL A 449 -14.76 -14.84 10.23
N ARG A 450 -13.99 -14.10 11.01
CA ARG A 450 -12.96 -13.19 10.49
C ARG A 450 -11.76 -13.97 10.00
N TYR A 451 -11.08 -13.45 8.99
CA TYR A 451 -9.80 -14.00 8.54
C TYR A 451 -8.79 -12.88 8.22
N HIS A 452 -7.51 -13.20 8.35
CA HIS A 452 -6.39 -12.31 8.04
C HIS A 452 -5.51 -12.97 6.99
N ARG A 453 -5.24 -12.29 5.87
CA ARG A 453 -4.40 -12.84 4.80
C ARG A 453 -2.95 -12.96 5.26
N ILE A 454 -2.36 -14.13 5.07
CA ILE A 454 -0.92 -14.37 5.24
C ILE A 454 -0.20 -13.91 3.98
N ARG A 455 -0.70 -14.29 2.80
CA ARG A 455 -0.20 -13.87 1.49
C ARG A 455 -0.95 -12.64 1.00
N LEU A 456 -0.26 -11.79 0.27
CA LEU A 456 -0.79 -10.51 -0.19
C LEU A 456 -1.18 -10.50 -1.66
N THR A 457 -0.67 -11.45 -2.43
CA THR A 457 -1.06 -11.64 -3.83
C THR A 457 -2.38 -12.39 -3.90
N ASP A 458 -3.37 -11.78 -4.55
CA ASP A 458 -4.54 -12.49 -5.04
C ASP A 458 -4.09 -13.38 -6.20
N ASN A 459 -4.15 -14.69 -6.03
CA ASN A 459 -4.21 -15.61 -7.16
C ASN A 459 -5.67 -15.74 -7.57
#